data_80d609f05619a02daf4fd2eb5ebcc43a
#
_entry.id   80d609f05619a02daf4fd2eb5ebcc43a
#
_cell.length_a   1.000
_cell.length_b   1.000
_cell.length_c   1.000
_cell.angle_alpha   90.00
_cell.angle_beta   90.00
_cell.angle_gamma   90.00
#
_symmetry.space_group_name_H-M   'P 1'
#
loop_
_entity.id
_entity.type
_entity.pdbx_description
1 polymer ?
#
loop_
_entity_poly.entity_id
_entity_poly.type
_entity_poly.pdbx_seq_one_letter_code
_entity_poly.pdbx_strand_id
1 'polypeptide(L)'
;MKNILHAFPNLFLITVLAANYSCSGNHGDEISVSDFGTLSSMFSNPPAGYSTAPFFVWNGEITRSETDKFLEEFHNQGIRQVIIHPRPGLITEYLSEEWFEQFRYTVERCRDMGMKVWIYDENSYPSGFAGGHVPSVMPESFNQGQGLKMMRTKSLPDTADKFFLVLKEENGSFADITGNLKAEAGKSGNYCLFSKTCYGKSEWYGGFSYVDLLYPGVTGKFLEVTMKGYEESAGEEFGKTVSGIFTDEPHINTPGGIRYTPDLFDVFQKMWNYDLKKNLPSLFEETGDWKKVRHNYAYTLLELFNERWAKPYSRYCENKGLKFTGHYWEHEWPGMRNGGDNMAMYVHFHVPGIDMLFNQWNESSPGAQFGNIRSVKELSSAANQAGRNRKLSETYGGSGWDLTFTEMKRNGDWEYALGVNLMNQHLTFYTMAGARKYDYPPTFDYH
;
A
#
# COMPACT_ATOMS: atom_id res chain seq x y z
N MET A 1 -10.35 -76.05 5.03
CA MET A 1 -9.58 -76.34 3.79
C MET A 1 -9.48 -75.07 2.98
N LYS A 2 -8.25 -74.72 2.59
CA LYS A 2 -7.78 -73.74 1.59
C LYS A 2 -7.88 -72.27 1.96
N ASN A 3 -6.77 -71.76 2.52
CA ASN A 3 -5.83 -70.75 2.12
C ASN A 3 -6.33 -69.65 1.19
N ILE A 4 -6.37 -68.42 1.73
CA ILE A 4 -6.26 -67.17 0.95
C ILE A 4 -5.06 -66.41 1.50
N LEU A 5 -4.05 -66.21 0.65
CA LEU A 5 -2.83 -65.42 0.89
C LEU A 5 -3.13 -63.95 0.84
N HIS A 6 -2.52 -63.25 1.78
CA HIS A 6 -2.46 -61.83 1.87
C HIS A 6 -1.60 -61.18 0.78
N ALA A 7 -2.12 -60.12 0.18
CA ALA A 7 -1.31 -59.14 -0.55
C ALA A 7 -1.27 -57.85 0.30
N PHE A 8 -0.09 -57.49 0.78
CA PHE A 8 0.18 -56.20 1.39
C PHE A 8 0.38 -55.15 0.30
N PRO A 9 -0.26 -53.98 0.38
CA PRO A 9 0.12 -52.85 -0.48
C PRO A 9 1.28 -52.08 0.12
N ASN A 10 2.18 -51.67 -0.74
CA ASN A 10 3.39 -50.93 -0.50
C ASN A 10 3.18 -49.68 0.34
N LEU A 11 3.96 -49.59 1.41
CA LEU A 11 4.15 -48.40 2.22
C LEU A 11 5.01 -47.41 1.42
N PHE A 12 4.41 -46.40 0.81
CA PHE A 12 5.14 -45.30 0.21
C PHE A 12 5.66 -44.43 1.36
N LEU A 13 6.95 -44.53 1.61
CA LEU A 13 7.69 -43.64 2.52
C LEU A 13 7.83 -42.29 1.81
N ILE A 14 6.94 -41.34 2.12
CA ILE A 14 7.11 -39.94 1.71
C ILE A 14 8.18 -39.33 2.60
N THR A 15 9.39 -39.27 2.09
CA THR A 15 10.47 -38.47 2.65
C THR A 15 10.15 -37.01 2.35
N VAL A 16 9.58 -36.30 3.32
CA VAL A 16 9.48 -34.85 3.29
C VAL A 16 10.90 -34.31 3.44
N LEU A 17 11.52 -33.94 2.34
CA LEU A 17 12.69 -33.07 2.34
C LEU A 17 12.20 -31.70 2.82
N ALA A 18 12.36 -31.43 4.10
CA ALA A 18 12.33 -30.08 4.63
C ALA A 18 13.54 -29.36 4.03
N ALA A 19 13.34 -28.70 2.91
CA ALA A 19 14.27 -27.71 2.42
C ALA A 19 14.24 -26.57 3.45
N ASN A 20 15.20 -26.58 4.38
CA ASN A 20 15.52 -25.40 5.16
C ASN A 20 15.99 -24.31 4.20
N TYR A 21 15.07 -23.50 3.69
CA TYR A 21 15.39 -22.18 3.18
C TYR A 21 15.77 -21.32 4.38
N SER A 22 16.99 -21.48 4.85
CA SER A 22 17.66 -20.47 5.65
C SER A 22 17.91 -19.29 4.73
N CYS A 23 16.97 -18.36 4.66
CA CYS A 23 17.26 -17.01 4.20
C CYS A 23 18.16 -16.38 5.25
N SER A 24 19.47 -16.56 5.11
CA SER A 24 20.47 -15.75 5.81
C SER A 24 20.54 -14.37 5.12
N GLY A 25 19.43 -13.62 5.18
CA GLY A 25 19.45 -12.19 5.03
C GLY A 25 20.10 -11.61 6.29
N ASN A 26 21.16 -10.86 6.10
CA ASN A 26 21.83 -10.13 7.17
C ASN A 26 20.85 -9.05 7.69
N HIS A 27 19.98 -9.40 8.63
CA HIS A 27 19.05 -8.48 9.31
C HIS A 27 19.84 -7.72 10.39
N GLY A 28 20.59 -6.70 9.97
CA GLY A 28 21.54 -5.95 10.79
C GLY A 28 20.98 -5.21 12.03
N ASP A 29 19.69 -5.34 12.35
CA ASP A 29 19.06 -4.70 13.50
C ASP A 29 18.33 -5.68 14.45
N GLU A 30 18.36 -6.98 14.20
CA GLU A 30 17.78 -7.96 15.13
C GLU A 30 18.82 -8.38 16.17
N ILE A 31 18.78 -7.72 17.33
CA ILE A 31 19.63 -8.06 18.45
C ILE A 31 18.99 -9.25 19.16
N SER A 32 19.66 -10.40 19.14
CA SER A 32 19.29 -11.53 19.98
C SER A 32 19.74 -11.27 21.40
N VAL A 33 18.78 -11.19 22.33
CA VAL A 33 19.05 -11.00 23.76
C VAL A 33 19.05 -12.37 24.42
N SER A 34 20.20 -12.82 24.90
CA SER A 34 20.38 -14.14 25.50
C SER A 34 20.50 -14.10 27.03
N ASP A 35 20.65 -12.93 27.64
CA ASP A 35 20.84 -12.76 29.07
C ASP A 35 20.15 -11.52 29.63
N PHE A 36 19.87 -11.53 30.93
CA PHE A 36 19.18 -10.46 31.63
C PHE A 36 19.98 -9.16 31.68
N GLY A 37 21.30 -9.22 31.76
CA GLY A 37 22.15 -8.02 31.80
C GLY A 37 22.05 -7.23 30.51
N THR A 38 22.14 -7.90 29.37
CA THR A 38 21.94 -7.31 28.02
C THR A 38 20.52 -6.74 27.89
N LEU A 39 19.49 -7.48 28.29
CA LEU A 39 18.10 -7.00 28.27
C LEU A 39 17.93 -5.73 29.09
N SER A 40 18.43 -5.72 30.33
CA SER A 40 18.35 -4.56 31.24
C SER A 40 19.06 -3.34 30.68
N SER A 41 20.24 -3.53 30.07
CA SER A 41 20.98 -2.46 29.42
C SER A 41 20.23 -1.87 28.23
N MET A 42 19.71 -2.73 27.36
CA MET A 42 18.93 -2.31 26.21
C MET A 42 17.59 -1.66 26.59
N PHE A 43 16.97 -2.09 27.68
CA PHE A 43 15.76 -1.45 28.19
C PHE A 43 16.04 -0.04 28.70
N SER A 44 17.19 0.17 29.36
CA SER A 44 17.60 1.48 29.89
C SER A 44 18.10 2.42 28.80
N ASN A 45 18.70 1.89 27.74
CA ASN A 45 19.21 2.66 26.60
C ASN A 45 18.92 1.90 25.28
N PRO A 46 17.69 2.00 24.76
CA PRO A 46 17.29 1.26 23.57
C PRO A 46 18.12 1.65 22.34
N PRO A 47 18.53 0.66 21.51
CA PRO A 47 19.14 0.96 20.22
C PRO A 47 18.21 1.78 19.32
N ALA A 48 18.78 2.55 18.39
CA ALA A 48 18.04 3.45 17.51
C ALA A 48 16.85 2.76 16.80
N GLY A 49 16.99 1.53 16.33
CA GLY A 49 15.93 0.77 15.68
C GLY A 49 14.72 0.42 16.57
N TYR A 50 14.81 0.61 17.88
CA TYR A 50 13.69 0.43 18.84
C TYR A 50 13.04 1.75 19.26
N SER A 51 13.55 2.88 18.80
CA SER A 51 12.91 4.18 18.97
C SER A 51 11.64 4.27 18.11
N THR A 52 10.77 5.20 18.45
CA THR A 52 9.69 5.66 17.57
C THR A 52 10.26 6.28 16.28
N ALA A 53 9.47 6.31 15.22
CA ALA A 53 9.85 6.83 13.90
C ALA A 53 8.78 7.80 13.38
N PRO A 54 8.67 9.03 13.93
CA PRO A 54 7.65 9.98 13.49
C PRO A 54 7.86 10.41 12.04
N PHE A 55 6.78 10.86 11.39
CA PHE A 55 6.90 11.59 10.14
C PHE A 55 7.56 12.94 10.38
N PHE A 56 8.73 13.13 9.81
CA PHE A 56 9.40 14.41 9.70
C PHE A 56 8.95 15.07 8.39
N VAL A 57 7.93 15.91 8.50
CA VAL A 57 7.19 16.43 7.35
C VAL A 57 7.90 17.64 6.75
N TRP A 58 8.38 17.49 5.54
CA TRP A 58 8.96 18.55 4.75
C TRP A 58 7.86 19.27 3.95
N ASN A 59 7.39 20.40 4.48
CA ASN A 59 6.29 21.19 3.94
C ASN A 59 6.62 22.68 3.79
N GLY A 60 7.89 23.01 3.59
CA GLY A 60 8.40 24.38 3.42
C GLY A 60 9.64 24.41 2.53
N GLU A 61 10.42 25.47 2.63
CA GLU A 61 11.78 25.56 2.10
C GLU A 61 12.71 24.84 3.07
N ILE A 62 13.34 23.76 2.62
CA ILE A 62 14.18 22.93 3.48
C ILE A 62 15.59 23.52 3.57
N THR A 63 16.02 23.83 4.78
CA THR A 63 17.34 24.40 5.04
C THR A 63 18.13 23.54 6.03
N ARG A 64 19.45 23.54 5.90
CA ARG A 64 20.34 22.80 6.81
C ARG A 64 20.19 23.26 8.27
N SER A 65 20.04 24.56 8.50
CA SER A 65 19.91 25.13 9.84
C SER A 65 18.66 24.66 10.58
N GLU A 66 17.50 24.64 9.88
CA GLU A 66 16.27 24.14 10.51
C GLU A 66 16.29 22.62 10.64
N THR A 67 16.87 21.90 9.67
CA THR A 67 17.05 20.45 9.75
C THR A 67 17.90 20.07 10.97
N ASP A 68 19.03 20.74 11.21
CA ASP A 68 19.87 20.52 12.39
C ASP A 68 19.08 20.71 13.68
N LYS A 69 18.33 21.80 13.78
CA LYS A 69 17.49 22.09 14.94
C LYS A 69 16.47 20.98 15.22
N PHE A 70 15.73 20.54 14.21
CA PHE A 70 14.77 19.44 14.38
C PHE A 70 15.44 18.14 14.79
N LEU A 71 16.54 17.77 14.15
CA LEU A 71 17.28 16.54 14.49
C LEU A 71 17.84 16.58 15.90
N GLU A 72 18.35 17.72 16.35
CA GLU A 72 18.82 17.91 17.73
C GLU A 72 17.67 17.79 18.72
N GLU A 73 16.51 18.39 18.44
CA GLU A 73 15.31 18.28 19.27
C GLU A 73 14.80 16.83 19.34
N PHE A 74 14.68 16.14 18.21
CA PHE A 74 14.33 14.71 18.19
C PHE A 74 15.30 13.89 19.04
N HIS A 75 16.61 14.09 18.83
CA HIS A 75 17.62 13.37 19.56
C HIS A 75 17.55 13.62 21.07
N ASN A 76 17.34 14.87 21.49
CA ASN A 76 17.21 15.24 22.89
C ASN A 76 15.98 14.64 23.56
N GLN A 77 14.90 14.41 22.79
CA GLN A 77 13.69 13.75 23.27
C GLN A 77 13.75 12.21 23.19
N GLY A 78 14.91 11.63 22.83
CA GLY A 78 15.05 10.19 22.73
C GLY A 78 14.56 9.59 21.42
N ILE A 79 14.14 10.39 20.45
CA ILE A 79 13.74 9.92 19.12
C ILE A 79 15.01 9.68 18.31
N ARG A 80 15.16 8.47 17.78
CA ARG A 80 16.36 8.01 17.06
C ARG A 80 16.08 7.60 15.63
N GLN A 81 14.85 7.75 15.15
CA GLN A 81 14.44 7.46 13.79
C GLN A 81 13.50 8.55 13.29
N VAL A 82 13.56 8.88 12.01
CA VAL A 82 12.65 9.81 11.34
C VAL A 82 12.28 9.26 9.97
N ILE A 83 11.03 9.50 9.53
CA ILE A 83 10.58 9.24 8.17
C ILE A 83 10.47 10.58 7.47
N ILE A 84 11.31 10.84 6.46
CA ILE A 84 11.30 12.10 5.69
C ILE A 84 10.11 12.06 4.73
N HIS A 85 9.14 12.92 4.98
CA HIS A 85 7.84 12.90 4.32
C HIS A 85 7.50 14.24 3.64
N PRO A 86 7.57 14.34 2.31
CA PRO A 86 7.14 15.55 1.60
C PRO A 86 5.61 15.69 1.62
N ARG A 87 5.12 16.90 1.93
CA ARG A 87 3.69 17.19 2.01
C ARG A 87 3.33 18.54 1.38
N PRO A 88 2.03 18.83 1.18
CA PRO A 88 1.57 20.11 0.62
C PRO A 88 2.15 21.31 1.34
N GLY A 89 2.67 22.26 0.56
CA GLY A 89 3.38 23.44 1.03
C GLY A 89 4.91 23.32 0.91
N LEU A 90 5.43 22.16 0.48
CA LEU A 90 6.84 22.00 0.10
C LEU A 90 7.22 23.02 -0.96
N ILE A 91 8.34 23.73 -0.73
CA ILE A 91 8.91 24.73 -1.64
C ILE A 91 10.12 24.13 -2.38
N THR A 92 11.00 23.42 -1.65
CA THR A 92 12.07 22.64 -2.25
C THR A 92 11.45 21.57 -3.16
N GLU A 93 11.70 21.66 -4.46
CA GLU A 93 11.03 20.81 -5.45
C GLU A 93 11.32 19.33 -5.22
N TYR A 94 10.28 18.50 -5.12
CA TYR A 94 10.40 17.07 -4.88
C TYR A 94 11.17 16.37 -6.01
N LEU A 95 12.12 15.51 -5.65
CA LEU A 95 13.05 14.80 -6.55
C LEU A 95 13.97 15.70 -7.38
N SER A 96 14.12 16.99 -7.02
CA SER A 96 15.12 17.88 -7.63
C SER A 96 16.53 17.61 -7.06
N GLU A 97 17.55 18.20 -7.67
CA GLU A 97 18.90 18.16 -7.16
C GLU A 97 18.97 18.73 -5.73
N GLU A 98 18.30 19.85 -5.49
CA GLU A 98 18.21 20.49 -4.17
C GLU A 98 17.56 19.56 -3.12
N TRP A 99 16.47 18.86 -3.50
CA TRP A 99 15.84 17.84 -2.67
C TRP A 99 16.85 16.78 -2.22
N PHE A 100 17.59 16.21 -3.16
CA PHE A 100 18.56 15.17 -2.86
C PHE A 100 19.80 15.69 -2.09
N GLU A 101 20.19 16.95 -2.25
CA GLU A 101 21.19 17.57 -1.42
C GLU A 101 20.76 17.70 0.05
N GLN A 102 19.51 18.14 0.29
CA GLN A 102 18.97 18.23 1.65
C GLN A 102 18.76 16.84 2.26
N PHE A 103 18.32 15.87 1.47
CA PHE A 103 18.19 14.47 1.92
C PHE A 103 19.56 13.90 2.34
N ARG A 104 20.56 14.00 1.49
CA ARG A 104 21.93 13.56 1.79
C ARG A 104 22.46 14.22 3.07
N TYR A 105 22.33 15.53 3.18
CA TYR A 105 22.73 16.26 4.38
C TYR A 105 22.05 15.71 5.63
N THR A 106 20.74 15.48 5.57
CA THR A 106 19.97 14.92 6.68
C THR A 106 20.44 13.52 7.06
N VAL A 107 20.74 12.67 6.09
CA VAL A 107 21.31 11.33 6.33
C VAL A 107 22.67 11.41 6.99
N GLU A 108 23.56 12.29 6.54
CA GLU A 108 24.88 12.51 7.15
C GLU A 108 24.75 12.97 8.61
N ARG A 109 23.86 13.92 8.89
CA ARG A 109 23.60 14.39 10.26
C ARG A 109 23.01 13.27 11.14
N CYS A 110 22.05 12.52 10.64
CA CYS A 110 21.49 11.38 11.37
C CYS A 110 22.56 10.32 11.67
N ARG A 111 23.44 10.00 10.71
CA ARG A 111 24.57 9.09 10.94
C ARG A 111 25.46 9.57 12.09
N ASP A 112 25.86 10.84 12.05
CA ASP A 112 26.76 11.43 13.05
C ASP A 112 26.13 11.45 14.45
N MET A 113 24.79 11.52 14.53
CA MET A 113 24.01 11.50 15.76
C MET A 113 23.55 10.08 16.18
N GLY A 114 23.92 9.03 15.44
CA GLY A 114 23.46 7.65 15.70
C GLY A 114 21.96 7.45 15.48
N MET A 115 21.33 8.27 14.65
CA MET A 115 19.94 8.18 14.25
C MET A 115 19.76 7.40 12.95
N LYS A 116 18.54 7.00 12.64
CA LYS A 116 18.14 6.33 11.40
C LYS A 116 17.15 7.17 10.60
N VAL A 117 17.15 6.96 9.29
CA VAL A 117 16.29 7.65 8.33
C VAL A 117 15.47 6.61 7.57
N TRP A 118 14.21 6.92 7.30
CA TRP A 118 13.37 6.21 6.35
C TRP A 118 12.99 7.15 5.21
N ILE A 119 12.94 6.61 4.01
CA ILE A 119 12.45 7.33 2.83
C ILE A 119 10.93 7.16 2.78
N TYR A 120 10.19 8.25 2.70
CA TYR A 120 8.81 8.23 2.28
C TYR A 120 8.77 8.31 0.75
N ASP A 121 8.09 7.39 0.09
CA ASP A 121 8.28 7.13 -1.35
C ASP A 121 7.49 8.05 -2.29
N GLU A 122 6.68 8.96 -1.77
CA GLU A 122 5.76 9.78 -2.54
C GLU A 122 5.86 11.27 -2.17
N ASN A 123 5.25 12.14 -2.97
CA ASN A 123 4.95 13.52 -2.60
C ASN A 123 3.48 13.62 -2.20
N SER A 124 3.21 13.59 -0.91
CA SER A 124 1.90 13.37 -0.28
C SER A 124 1.48 11.89 -0.35
N TYR A 125 0.23 11.55 -0.64
CA TYR A 125 -0.32 10.19 -0.72
C TYR A 125 -1.47 10.15 -1.75
N PRO A 126 -1.94 8.97 -2.16
CA PRO A 126 -1.39 7.64 -1.93
C PRO A 126 -0.18 7.35 -2.84
N SER A 127 0.69 6.44 -2.43
CA SER A 127 1.90 6.09 -3.20
C SER A 127 1.59 5.54 -4.59
N GLY A 128 2.45 5.86 -5.57
CA GLY A 128 2.40 5.30 -6.91
C GLY A 128 2.58 6.30 -8.06
N PHE A 129 2.34 7.59 -7.85
CA PHE A 129 2.42 8.61 -8.91
C PHE A 129 3.68 9.49 -8.86
N ALA A 130 4.45 9.43 -7.76
CA ALA A 130 5.70 10.18 -7.56
C ALA A 130 5.55 11.70 -7.81
N GLY A 131 4.57 12.33 -7.13
CA GLY A 131 4.30 13.76 -7.29
C GLY A 131 3.90 14.17 -8.73
N GLY A 132 3.51 13.22 -9.57
CA GLY A 132 3.20 13.44 -10.98
C GLY A 132 4.30 13.01 -11.95
N HIS A 133 5.47 12.64 -11.47
CA HIS A 133 6.59 12.25 -12.35
C HIS A 133 6.27 10.94 -13.12
N VAL A 134 5.65 9.95 -12.49
CA VAL A 134 5.29 8.68 -13.17
C VAL A 134 4.29 8.93 -14.30
N PRO A 135 3.12 9.55 -14.08
CA PRO A 135 2.17 9.78 -15.18
C PRO A 135 2.69 10.72 -16.26
N SER A 136 3.67 11.59 -15.95
CA SER A 136 4.28 12.47 -16.96
C SER A 136 5.14 11.71 -17.97
N VAL A 137 5.89 10.69 -17.52
CA VAL A 137 6.78 9.90 -18.39
C VAL A 137 6.17 8.58 -18.89
N MET A 138 5.04 8.16 -18.29
CA MET A 138 4.30 6.94 -18.62
C MET A 138 2.78 7.23 -18.68
N PRO A 139 2.31 7.98 -19.71
CA PRO A 139 0.89 8.37 -19.80
C PRO A 139 -0.08 7.18 -19.81
N GLU A 140 0.34 6.03 -20.33
CA GLU A 140 -0.45 4.80 -20.33
C GLU A 140 -0.72 4.27 -18.92
N SER A 141 0.01 4.71 -17.92
CA SER A 141 -0.24 4.36 -16.52
C SER A 141 -1.59 4.84 -15.99
N PHE A 142 -2.24 5.83 -16.64
CA PHE A 142 -3.51 6.38 -16.17
C PHE A 142 -4.60 6.53 -17.24
N ASN A 143 -4.25 6.49 -18.54
CA ASN A 143 -5.19 6.87 -19.61
C ASN A 143 -5.83 5.67 -20.36
N GLN A 144 -5.52 4.45 -19.96
CA GLN A 144 -6.01 3.23 -20.63
C GLN A 144 -7.36 2.72 -20.10
N GLY A 145 -7.88 3.37 -19.10
CA GLY A 145 -9.06 2.96 -18.34
C GLY A 145 -8.68 2.23 -17.06
N GLN A 146 -9.28 2.66 -15.96
CA GLN A 146 -9.05 2.09 -14.63
C GLN A 146 -10.34 1.53 -14.01
N GLY A 147 -11.46 1.77 -14.66
CA GLY A 147 -12.76 1.22 -14.26
C GLY A 147 -13.65 0.95 -15.46
N LEU A 148 -14.68 0.14 -15.23
CA LEU A 148 -15.75 -0.12 -16.17
C LEU A 148 -17.10 0.21 -15.51
N LYS A 149 -17.90 1.04 -16.20
CA LYS A 149 -19.30 1.28 -15.85
C LYS A 149 -20.21 0.51 -16.81
N MET A 150 -21.31 -0.01 -16.30
CA MET A 150 -22.31 -0.70 -17.10
C MET A 150 -23.60 0.15 -17.20
N MET A 151 -24.16 0.19 -18.37
CA MET A 151 -25.48 0.73 -18.66
C MET A 151 -26.37 -0.34 -19.31
N ARG A 152 -27.59 -0.53 -18.80
CA ARG A 152 -28.62 -1.38 -19.42
C ARG A 152 -29.49 -0.55 -20.37
N THR A 153 -29.83 -1.13 -21.51
CA THR A 153 -30.79 -0.52 -22.46
C THR A 153 -31.59 -1.58 -23.22
N LYS A 154 -32.78 -1.18 -23.71
CA LYS A 154 -33.61 -2.01 -24.55
C LYS A 154 -33.39 -1.83 -26.06
N SER A 155 -32.66 -0.80 -26.44
CA SER A 155 -32.23 -0.51 -27.82
C SER A 155 -30.87 0.11 -27.83
N LEU A 156 -30.06 -0.15 -28.86
CA LEU A 156 -28.77 0.46 -29.00
C LEU A 156 -28.92 1.95 -29.32
N PRO A 157 -28.22 2.86 -28.60
CA PRO A 157 -28.15 4.26 -28.99
C PRO A 157 -27.29 4.42 -30.25
N ASP A 158 -27.48 5.53 -30.96
CA ASP A 158 -26.66 5.87 -32.15
C ASP A 158 -25.16 5.98 -31.85
N THR A 159 -24.83 6.20 -30.55
CA THR A 159 -23.45 6.30 -30.05
C THR A 159 -22.92 4.97 -29.50
N ALA A 160 -23.55 3.84 -29.81
CA ALA A 160 -23.14 2.53 -29.30
C ALA A 160 -21.69 2.15 -29.65
N ASP A 161 -21.16 2.68 -30.73
CA ASP A 161 -19.77 2.53 -31.18
C ASP A 161 -18.73 3.20 -30.26
N LYS A 162 -19.16 4.10 -29.37
CA LYS A 162 -18.28 4.74 -28.37
C LYS A 162 -18.06 3.89 -27.11
N PHE A 163 -18.83 2.81 -26.95
CA PHE A 163 -18.68 1.92 -25.80
C PHE A 163 -17.54 0.93 -26.02
N PHE A 164 -16.82 0.66 -24.97
CA PHE A 164 -15.68 -0.27 -24.97
C PHE A 164 -16.12 -1.72 -25.28
N LEU A 165 -17.27 -2.12 -24.74
CA LEU A 165 -17.85 -3.44 -24.94
C LEU A 165 -19.37 -3.33 -24.94
N VAL A 166 -20.01 -4.03 -25.86
CA VAL A 166 -21.47 -4.14 -25.96
C VAL A 166 -21.86 -5.60 -25.96
N LEU A 167 -22.65 -5.99 -24.95
CA LEU A 167 -23.17 -7.34 -24.83
C LEU A 167 -24.68 -7.35 -25.10
N LYS A 168 -25.14 -8.37 -25.81
CA LYS A 168 -26.57 -8.70 -25.97
C LYS A 168 -26.93 -9.88 -25.10
N GLU A 169 -28.00 -9.73 -24.31
CA GLU A 169 -28.52 -10.81 -23.49
C GLU A 169 -29.53 -11.61 -24.29
N GLU A 170 -29.30 -12.92 -24.37
CA GLU A 170 -30.22 -13.90 -25.00
C GLU A 170 -30.32 -15.13 -24.09
N ASN A 171 -31.52 -15.44 -23.62
CA ASN A 171 -31.82 -16.60 -22.76
C ASN A 171 -30.91 -16.71 -21.53
N GLY A 172 -30.59 -15.59 -20.87
CA GLY A 172 -29.74 -15.53 -19.68
C GLY A 172 -28.25 -15.68 -19.96
N SER A 173 -27.84 -15.69 -21.23
CA SER A 173 -26.44 -15.67 -21.68
C SER A 173 -26.13 -14.36 -22.37
N PHE A 174 -24.85 -13.97 -22.37
CA PHE A 174 -24.40 -12.70 -22.97
C PHE A 174 -23.44 -12.96 -24.14
N ALA A 175 -23.78 -12.38 -25.30
CA ALA A 175 -22.94 -12.42 -26.50
C ALA A 175 -22.29 -11.06 -26.74
N ASP A 176 -20.99 -11.06 -27.02
CA ASP A 176 -20.26 -9.86 -27.45
C ASP A 176 -20.64 -9.50 -28.88
N ILE A 177 -21.28 -8.34 -29.04
CA ILE A 177 -21.72 -7.79 -30.34
C ILE A 177 -20.97 -6.51 -30.72
N THR A 178 -19.92 -6.15 -30.00
CA THR A 178 -19.15 -4.89 -30.21
C THR A 178 -18.70 -4.73 -31.65
N GLY A 179 -18.29 -5.82 -32.31
CA GLY A 179 -17.88 -5.81 -33.71
C GLY A 179 -19.03 -5.82 -34.73
N ASN A 180 -20.30 -5.94 -34.30
CA ASN A 180 -21.46 -6.14 -35.17
C ASN A 180 -22.68 -5.26 -34.82
N LEU A 181 -22.44 -4.06 -34.30
CA LEU A 181 -23.49 -3.15 -33.83
C LEU A 181 -24.51 -2.77 -34.91
N LYS A 182 -24.04 -2.65 -36.17
CA LYS A 182 -24.92 -2.30 -37.31
C LYS A 182 -26.04 -3.33 -37.53
N ALA A 183 -25.75 -4.61 -37.30
CA ALA A 183 -26.74 -5.66 -37.45
C ALA A 183 -27.84 -5.65 -36.36
N GLU A 184 -27.58 -4.96 -35.26
CA GLU A 184 -28.51 -4.82 -34.12
C GLU A 184 -29.17 -3.43 -34.08
N ALA A 185 -28.78 -2.49 -34.97
CA ALA A 185 -29.34 -1.15 -35.00
C ALA A 185 -30.85 -1.20 -35.28
N GLY A 186 -31.64 -0.47 -34.48
CA GLY A 186 -33.09 -0.40 -34.57
C GLY A 186 -33.86 -1.63 -34.02
N LYS A 187 -33.14 -2.67 -33.54
CA LYS A 187 -33.75 -3.82 -32.91
C LYS A 187 -34.01 -3.56 -31.43
N SER A 188 -35.14 -4.09 -30.94
CA SER A 188 -35.39 -4.18 -29.48
C SER A 188 -34.71 -5.42 -28.92
N GLY A 189 -34.10 -5.28 -27.75
CA GLY A 189 -33.39 -6.37 -27.07
C GLY A 189 -32.99 -5.96 -25.66
N ASN A 190 -32.20 -6.81 -24.98
CA ASN A 190 -31.56 -6.46 -23.72
C ASN A 190 -30.08 -6.30 -23.98
N TYR A 191 -29.56 -5.10 -23.78
CA TYR A 191 -28.13 -4.81 -24.02
C TYR A 191 -27.45 -4.29 -22.77
N CYS A 192 -26.19 -4.69 -22.56
CA CYS A 192 -25.28 -4.13 -21.57
C CYS A 192 -24.15 -3.40 -22.31
N LEU A 193 -24.02 -2.12 -22.06
CA LEU A 193 -22.99 -1.27 -22.65
C LEU A 193 -21.98 -0.89 -21.58
N PHE A 194 -20.70 -1.11 -21.85
CA PHE A 194 -19.61 -0.83 -20.92
C PHE A 194 -18.74 0.31 -21.42
N SER A 195 -18.50 1.28 -20.54
CA SER A 195 -17.58 2.38 -20.79
C SER A 195 -16.41 2.34 -19.81
N LYS A 196 -15.21 2.65 -20.31
CA LYS A 196 -14.03 2.83 -19.47
C LYS A 196 -14.13 4.13 -18.68
N THR A 197 -13.59 4.14 -17.49
CA THR A 197 -13.42 5.33 -16.64
C THR A 197 -11.96 5.51 -16.25
N CYS A 198 -11.53 6.77 -16.13
CA CYS A 198 -10.23 7.16 -15.61
C CYS A 198 -10.42 8.17 -14.47
N TYR A 199 -9.44 8.32 -13.59
CA TYR A 199 -9.44 9.41 -12.63
C TYR A 199 -9.31 10.74 -13.35
N GLY A 200 -9.92 11.78 -12.80
CA GLY A 200 -9.74 13.15 -13.25
C GLY A 200 -8.33 13.66 -12.95
N LYS A 201 -7.88 14.62 -13.74
CA LYS A 201 -6.66 15.35 -13.42
C LYS A 201 -6.84 16.19 -12.17
N SER A 202 -5.79 16.30 -11.35
CA SER A 202 -5.78 17.05 -10.09
C SER A 202 -4.38 17.59 -9.82
N GLU A 203 -4.29 18.77 -9.23
CA GLU A 203 -3.03 19.30 -8.69
C GLU A 203 -2.42 18.40 -7.64
N TRP A 204 -3.25 17.64 -6.92
CA TRP A 204 -2.79 16.62 -5.96
C TRP A 204 -1.92 15.55 -6.62
N TYR A 205 -2.17 15.23 -7.88
CA TYR A 205 -1.40 14.29 -8.69
C TYR A 205 -0.43 14.99 -9.65
N GLY A 206 0.08 16.16 -9.27
CA GLY A 206 1.01 16.93 -10.10
C GLY A 206 0.43 17.40 -11.43
N GLY A 207 -0.90 17.69 -11.47
CA GLY A 207 -1.60 18.07 -12.70
C GLY A 207 -2.01 16.90 -13.60
N PHE A 208 -1.75 15.66 -13.16
CA PHE A 208 -2.12 14.41 -13.84
C PHE A 208 -3.26 13.69 -13.10
N SER A 209 -3.38 12.40 -13.34
CA SER A 209 -4.33 11.51 -12.68
C SER A 209 -3.59 10.47 -11.84
N TYR A 210 -4.25 9.87 -10.85
CA TYR A 210 -3.69 8.72 -10.15
C TYR A 210 -3.45 7.54 -11.12
N VAL A 211 -2.35 6.85 -10.93
CA VAL A 211 -1.90 5.76 -11.79
C VAL A 211 -2.66 4.45 -11.54
N ASP A 212 -2.68 3.60 -12.53
CA ASP A 212 -3.15 2.21 -12.42
C ASP A 212 -2.03 1.30 -11.92
N LEU A 213 -2.01 0.99 -10.62
CA LEU A 213 -1.01 0.08 -10.04
C LEU A 213 -1.13 -1.36 -10.56
N LEU A 214 -2.22 -1.68 -11.25
CA LEU A 214 -2.38 -2.96 -11.94
C LEU A 214 -1.87 -2.92 -13.39
N TYR A 215 -1.48 -1.75 -13.93
CA TYR A 215 -0.91 -1.67 -15.27
C TYR A 215 0.53 -2.22 -15.28
N PRO A 216 0.88 -3.11 -16.23
CA PRO A 216 2.21 -3.70 -16.28
C PRO A 216 3.33 -2.66 -16.34
N GLY A 217 4.30 -2.76 -15.45
CA GLY A 217 5.49 -1.92 -15.44
C GLY A 217 5.38 -0.61 -14.64
N VAL A 218 4.19 -0.22 -14.16
CA VAL A 218 4.02 1.03 -13.39
C VAL A 218 4.90 1.04 -12.14
N THR A 219 4.90 -0.02 -11.34
CA THR A 219 5.74 -0.10 -10.14
C THR A 219 7.23 -0.03 -10.46
N GLY A 220 7.67 -0.68 -11.53
CA GLY A 220 9.05 -0.56 -11.98
C GLY A 220 9.41 0.87 -12.37
N LYS A 221 8.51 1.57 -13.06
CA LYS A 221 8.69 2.98 -13.42
C LYS A 221 8.66 3.89 -12.18
N PHE A 222 7.77 3.62 -11.23
CA PHE A 222 7.71 4.34 -9.96
C PHE A 222 9.04 4.23 -9.19
N LEU A 223 9.56 3.02 -9.02
CA LEU A 223 10.84 2.79 -8.35
C LEU A 223 12.02 3.41 -9.11
N GLU A 224 12.02 3.34 -10.45
CA GLU A 224 13.04 4.00 -11.28
C GLU A 224 13.03 5.52 -11.06
N VAL A 225 11.86 6.15 -11.10
CA VAL A 225 11.71 7.60 -11.00
C VAL A 225 12.02 8.10 -9.59
N THR A 226 11.52 7.41 -8.56
CA THR A 226 11.69 7.86 -7.17
C THR A 226 13.06 7.52 -6.62
N MET A 227 13.55 6.29 -6.84
CA MET A 227 14.67 5.78 -6.08
C MET A 227 16.05 6.09 -6.67
N LYS A 228 16.13 6.41 -7.97
CA LYS A 228 17.41 6.69 -8.61
C LYS A 228 18.20 7.82 -7.92
N GLY A 229 17.55 8.93 -7.63
CA GLY A 229 18.21 10.06 -6.97
C GLY A 229 18.59 9.75 -5.52
N TYR A 230 17.79 8.99 -4.79
CA TYR A 230 18.15 8.51 -3.45
C TYR A 230 19.36 7.56 -3.48
N GLU A 231 19.43 6.66 -4.47
CA GLU A 231 20.59 5.79 -4.66
C GLU A 231 21.88 6.59 -4.96
N GLU A 232 21.79 7.58 -5.85
CA GLU A 232 22.90 8.42 -6.24
C GLU A 232 23.38 9.33 -5.09
N SER A 233 22.46 9.80 -4.24
CA SER A 233 22.75 10.75 -3.17
C SER A 233 23.18 10.10 -1.85
N ALA A 234 22.63 8.95 -1.49
CA ALA A 234 22.80 8.30 -0.19
C ALA A 234 22.85 6.76 -0.24
N GLY A 235 23.07 6.16 -1.41
CA GLY A 235 23.03 4.70 -1.58
C GLY A 235 24.05 3.94 -0.73
N GLU A 236 25.18 4.55 -0.39
CA GLU A 236 26.19 3.95 0.51
C GLU A 236 25.68 3.78 1.95
N GLU A 237 24.65 4.51 2.34
CA GLU A 237 24.02 4.45 3.66
C GLU A 237 22.79 3.53 3.69
N PHE A 238 22.42 2.91 2.57
CA PHE A 238 21.31 1.95 2.50
C PHE A 238 21.59 0.72 3.36
N GLY A 239 20.60 0.33 4.17
CA GLY A 239 20.75 -0.73 5.17
C GLY A 239 21.60 -0.36 6.40
N LYS A 240 22.11 0.87 6.44
CA LYS A 240 22.89 1.41 7.56
C LYS A 240 22.11 2.55 8.23
N THR A 241 22.38 3.80 7.86
CA THR A 241 21.64 4.98 8.34
C THR A 241 20.24 5.06 7.69
N VAL A 242 20.13 4.76 6.39
CA VAL A 242 18.85 4.65 5.70
C VAL A 242 18.29 3.25 5.89
N SER A 243 17.29 3.11 6.73
CA SER A 243 16.73 1.82 7.16
C SER A 243 15.81 1.18 6.12
N GLY A 244 15.06 1.99 5.38
CA GLY A 244 14.08 1.46 4.44
C GLY A 244 13.19 2.53 3.81
N ILE A 245 12.12 2.04 3.18
CA ILE A 245 11.15 2.85 2.45
C ILE A 245 9.77 2.64 3.05
N PHE A 246 9.06 3.74 3.25
CA PHE A 246 7.67 3.78 3.67
C PHE A 246 6.78 4.09 2.48
N THR A 247 5.79 3.24 2.22
CA THR A 247 4.74 3.41 1.21
C THR A 247 3.40 3.68 1.89
N ASP A 248 2.63 4.62 1.35
CA ASP A 248 1.41 5.13 1.97
C ASP A 248 0.19 4.83 1.10
N GLU A 249 -0.71 4.01 1.60
CA GLU A 249 -2.03 3.70 1.02
C GLU A 249 -2.07 3.40 -0.51
N PRO A 250 -1.08 2.72 -1.10
CA PRO A 250 -1.21 2.33 -2.50
C PRO A 250 -2.48 1.50 -2.69
N HIS A 251 -3.28 1.83 -3.69
CA HIS A 251 -4.58 1.22 -3.83
C HIS A 251 -4.98 0.93 -5.28
N ILE A 252 -5.94 0.05 -5.43
CA ILE A 252 -6.55 -0.31 -6.71
C ILE A 252 -8.01 0.18 -6.83
N ASN A 253 -8.39 1.21 -6.09
CA ASN A 253 -9.72 1.79 -6.18
C ASN A 253 -10.02 2.27 -7.61
N THR A 254 -11.29 2.38 -7.95
CA THR A 254 -11.74 2.73 -9.30
C THR A 254 -12.40 4.11 -9.33
N PRO A 255 -12.19 4.90 -10.38
CA PRO A 255 -12.90 6.16 -10.58
C PRO A 255 -14.40 5.99 -10.90
N GLY A 256 -14.87 4.76 -10.93
CA GLY A 256 -16.29 4.43 -11.07
C GLY A 256 -16.54 3.08 -11.73
N GLY A 257 -17.60 2.43 -11.29
CA GLY A 257 -17.94 1.08 -11.68
C GLY A 257 -17.08 0.03 -10.98
N ILE A 258 -16.67 -0.99 -11.71
CA ILE A 258 -15.76 -2.04 -11.23
C ILE A 258 -14.32 -1.73 -11.66
N ARG A 259 -13.34 -2.24 -10.94
CA ARG A 259 -11.92 -2.11 -11.31
C ARG A 259 -11.63 -2.76 -12.65
N TYR A 260 -10.80 -2.09 -13.45
CA TYR A 260 -10.33 -2.56 -14.74
C TYR A 260 -8.86 -2.19 -14.96
N THR A 261 -8.14 -3.04 -15.66
CA THR A 261 -6.84 -2.78 -16.27
C THR A 261 -6.80 -3.44 -17.64
N PRO A 262 -6.02 -2.97 -18.63
CA PRO A 262 -6.15 -3.41 -20.04
C PRO A 262 -6.08 -4.91 -20.28
N ASP A 263 -5.25 -5.64 -19.55
CA ASP A 263 -5.05 -7.08 -19.71
C ASP A 263 -5.83 -7.95 -18.72
N LEU A 264 -6.76 -7.35 -17.96
CA LEU A 264 -7.55 -8.06 -16.95
C LEU A 264 -8.26 -9.31 -17.51
N PHE A 265 -8.83 -9.19 -18.70
CA PHE A 265 -9.58 -10.31 -19.30
C PHE A 265 -8.69 -11.50 -19.65
N ASP A 266 -7.49 -11.23 -20.17
CA ASP A 266 -6.53 -12.25 -20.55
C ASP A 266 -5.95 -12.95 -19.31
N VAL A 267 -5.62 -12.18 -18.26
CA VAL A 267 -5.17 -12.71 -16.97
C VAL A 267 -6.27 -13.57 -16.34
N PHE A 268 -7.49 -13.07 -16.30
CA PHE A 268 -8.65 -13.81 -15.76
C PHE A 268 -8.88 -15.11 -16.51
N GLN A 269 -8.90 -15.07 -17.85
CA GLN A 269 -9.06 -16.25 -18.69
C GLN A 269 -7.97 -17.30 -18.43
N LYS A 270 -6.74 -16.85 -18.27
CA LYS A 270 -5.60 -17.72 -17.94
C LYS A 270 -5.74 -18.38 -16.56
N MET A 271 -6.24 -17.65 -15.58
CA MET A 271 -6.39 -18.16 -14.21
C MET A 271 -7.58 -19.11 -14.04
N TRP A 272 -8.70 -18.80 -14.68
CA TRP A 272 -9.96 -19.45 -14.38
C TRP A 272 -10.54 -20.29 -15.54
N ASN A 273 -9.91 -20.22 -16.72
CA ASN A 273 -10.31 -20.95 -17.92
C ASN A 273 -11.75 -20.69 -18.40
N TYR A 274 -12.25 -19.45 -18.18
CA TYR A 274 -13.51 -18.97 -18.78
C TYR A 274 -13.48 -17.45 -19.03
N ASP A 275 -14.30 -17.00 -19.99
CA ASP A 275 -14.31 -15.62 -20.48
C ASP A 275 -15.05 -14.67 -19.51
N LEU A 276 -14.32 -13.74 -18.89
CA LEU A 276 -14.89 -12.71 -18.02
C LEU A 276 -15.77 -11.73 -18.80
N LYS A 277 -15.47 -11.40 -20.06
CA LYS A 277 -16.26 -10.43 -20.86
C LYS A 277 -17.73 -10.83 -20.90
N LYS A 278 -18.01 -12.12 -21.20
CA LYS A 278 -19.37 -12.66 -21.23
C LYS A 278 -20.05 -12.74 -19.86
N ASN A 279 -19.28 -12.65 -18.80
CA ASN A 279 -19.75 -12.71 -17.42
C ASN A 279 -19.69 -11.35 -16.71
N LEU A 280 -19.27 -10.27 -17.39
CA LEU A 280 -19.19 -8.93 -16.79
C LEU A 280 -20.49 -8.46 -16.12
N PRO A 281 -21.68 -8.68 -16.68
CA PRO A 281 -22.92 -8.30 -16.00
C PRO A 281 -23.08 -8.89 -14.60
N SER A 282 -22.52 -10.07 -14.33
CA SER A 282 -22.53 -10.72 -13.00
C SER A 282 -21.78 -9.94 -11.93
N LEU A 283 -20.86 -9.03 -12.32
CA LEU A 283 -20.17 -8.16 -11.37
C LEU A 283 -21.04 -6.98 -10.91
N PHE A 284 -22.09 -6.64 -11.67
CA PHE A 284 -23.01 -5.54 -11.38
C PHE A 284 -24.37 -6.03 -10.85
N GLU A 285 -24.81 -7.19 -11.30
CA GLU A 285 -26.12 -7.75 -11.05
C GLU A 285 -26.01 -9.22 -10.60
N GLU A 286 -27.05 -9.73 -9.96
CA GLU A 286 -27.13 -11.15 -9.57
C GLU A 286 -27.64 -12.00 -10.75
N THR A 287 -26.80 -12.17 -11.77
CA THR A 287 -27.11 -12.96 -12.96
C THR A 287 -26.06 -14.05 -13.19
N GLY A 288 -26.47 -15.18 -13.74
CA GLY A 288 -25.57 -16.34 -13.94
C GLY A 288 -24.97 -16.83 -12.62
N ASP A 289 -23.74 -17.34 -12.70
CA ASP A 289 -22.98 -17.78 -11.51
C ASP A 289 -22.22 -16.59 -10.86
N TRP A 290 -22.98 -15.54 -10.52
CA TRP A 290 -22.43 -14.27 -10.06
C TRP A 290 -21.52 -14.38 -8.82
N LYS A 291 -21.80 -15.31 -7.90
CA LYS A 291 -20.98 -15.51 -6.69
C LYS A 291 -19.59 -15.98 -7.06
N LYS A 292 -19.51 -16.99 -7.93
CA LYS A 292 -18.22 -17.49 -8.43
C LYS A 292 -17.50 -16.44 -9.26
N VAL A 293 -18.19 -15.71 -10.12
CA VAL A 293 -17.59 -14.68 -10.97
C VAL A 293 -17.00 -13.56 -10.11
N ARG A 294 -17.75 -13.08 -9.10
CA ARG A 294 -17.27 -12.04 -8.18
C ARG A 294 -16.09 -12.50 -7.33
N HIS A 295 -16.13 -13.73 -6.80
CA HIS A 295 -15.01 -14.31 -6.07
C HIS A 295 -13.75 -14.38 -6.95
N ASN A 296 -13.86 -14.96 -8.14
CA ASN A 296 -12.73 -15.13 -9.04
C ASN A 296 -12.17 -13.79 -9.51
N TYR A 297 -13.05 -12.82 -9.78
CA TYR A 297 -12.66 -11.46 -10.13
C TYR A 297 -11.89 -10.78 -9.00
N ALA A 298 -12.40 -10.81 -7.78
CA ALA A 298 -11.74 -10.23 -6.61
C ALA A 298 -10.36 -10.87 -6.35
N TYR A 299 -10.29 -12.20 -6.45
CA TYR A 299 -9.02 -12.92 -6.30
C TYR A 299 -8.02 -12.56 -7.43
N THR A 300 -8.51 -12.38 -8.66
CA THR A 300 -7.64 -11.93 -9.78
C THR A 300 -7.04 -10.55 -9.50
N LEU A 301 -7.83 -9.61 -8.97
CA LEU A 301 -7.34 -8.28 -8.63
C LEU A 301 -6.30 -8.32 -7.50
N LEU A 302 -6.52 -9.14 -6.47
CA LEU A 302 -5.57 -9.34 -5.38
C LEU A 302 -4.24 -9.91 -5.89
N GLU A 303 -4.29 -10.96 -6.72
CA GLU A 303 -3.06 -11.54 -7.30
C GLU A 303 -2.34 -10.54 -8.21
N LEU A 304 -3.07 -9.77 -9.03
CA LEU A 304 -2.46 -8.72 -9.84
C LEU A 304 -1.78 -7.65 -8.99
N PHE A 305 -2.39 -7.24 -7.87
CA PHE A 305 -1.82 -6.24 -6.99
C PHE A 305 -0.57 -6.78 -6.28
N ASN A 306 -0.60 -8.02 -5.81
CA ASN A 306 0.58 -8.68 -5.26
C ASN A 306 1.72 -8.78 -6.27
N GLU A 307 1.43 -9.27 -7.48
CA GLU A 307 2.47 -9.50 -8.51
C GLU A 307 3.01 -8.20 -9.10
N ARG A 308 2.21 -7.13 -9.14
CA ARG A 308 2.56 -5.89 -9.83
C ARG A 308 2.99 -4.77 -8.92
N TRP A 309 2.64 -4.79 -7.63
CA TRP A 309 3.05 -3.82 -6.63
C TRP A 309 3.89 -4.45 -5.52
N ALA A 310 3.29 -5.27 -4.67
CA ALA A 310 3.92 -5.70 -3.43
C ALA A 310 5.21 -6.49 -3.62
N LYS A 311 5.20 -7.51 -4.48
CA LYS A 311 6.36 -8.36 -4.73
C LYS A 311 7.52 -7.65 -5.43
N PRO A 312 7.32 -6.87 -6.50
CA PRO A 312 8.41 -6.11 -7.12
C PRO A 312 9.03 -5.10 -6.15
N TYR A 313 8.21 -4.45 -5.33
CA TYR A 313 8.67 -3.49 -4.34
C TYR A 313 9.50 -4.15 -3.24
N SER A 314 9.00 -5.24 -2.66
CA SER A 314 9.74 -6.03 -1.66
C SER A 314 11.10 -6.48 -2.18
N ARG A 315 11.14 -7.03 -3.40
CA ARG A 315 12.40 -7.47 -4.04
C ARG A 315 13.37 -6.31 -4.28
N TYR A 316 12.86 -5.16 -4.68
CA TYR A 316 13.70 -3.98 -4.84
C TYR A 316 14.39 -3.62 -3.51
N CYS A 317 13.61 -3.54 -2.43
CA CYS A 317 14.13 -3.25 -1.10
C CYS A 317 15.16 -4.29 -0.64
N GLU A 318 14.85 -5.59 -0.80
CA GLU A 318 15.80 -6.68 -0.50
C GLU A 318 17.13 -6.53 -1.25
N ASN A 319 17.08 -6.26 -2.56
CA ASN A 319 18.26 -6.10 -3.40
C ASN A 319 19.12 -4.88 -3.01
N LYS A 320 18.51 -3.87 -2.38
CA LYS A 320 19.20 -2.66 -1.95
C LYS A 320 19.58 -2.67 -0.45
N GLY A 321 19.28 -3.75 0.27
CA GLY A 321 19.49 -3.85 1.72
C GLY A 321 18.56 -2.95 2.53
N LEU A 322 17.45 -2.51 1.95
CA LEU A 322 16.43 -1.68 2.58
C LEU A 322 15.29 -2.53 3.13
N LYS A 323 14.59 -2.03 4.14
CA LYS A 323 13.33 -2.58 4.61
C LYS A 323 12.17 -1.93 3.87
N PHE A 324 11.16 -2.71 3.51
CA PHE A 324 9.90 -2.24 2.95
C PHE A 324 8.88 -2.16 4.07
N THR A 325 8.28 -0.98 4.30
CA THR A 325 7.24 -0.73 5.30
C THR A 325 6.16 0.20 4.76
N GLY A 326 5.15 0.45 5.54
CA GLY A 326 4.00 1.26 5.21
C GLY A 326 2.72 0.49 5.45
N HIS A 327 1.64 0.93 4.85
CA HIS A 327 0.32 0.33 5.02
C HIS A 327 -0.47 0.39 3.72
N TYR A 328 -1.59 -0.34 3.72
CA TYR A 328 -2.62 -0.27 2.70
C TYR A 328 -3.84 0.45 3.28
N TRP A 329 -5.01 0.34 2.66
CA TRP A 329 -6.21 0.97 3.16
C TRP A 329 -6.99 0.00 4.06
N GLU A 330 -6.83 0.10 5.37
CA GLU A 330 -7.42 -0.81 6.36
C GLU A 330 -8.87 -0.52 6.70
N HIS A 331 -9.34 0.70 6.46
CA HIS A 331 -10.57 1.26 7.04
C HIS A 331 -11.86 0.85 6.31
N GLU A 332 -11.78 0.25 5.13
CA GLU A 332 -12.95 -0.04 4.29
C GLU A 332 -13.52 -1.46 4.41
N TRP A 333 -13.12 -2.20 5.43
CA TRP A 333 -13.71 -3.53 5.60
C TRP A 333 -15.24 -3.45 5.82
N PRO A 334 -16.07 -4.32 5.20
CA PRO A 334 -15.70 -5.46 4.35
C PRO A 334 -15.56 -5.12 2.85
N GLY A 335 -15.40 -3.86 2.51
CA GLY A 335 -15.19 -3.42 1.13
C GLY A 335 -13.86 -3.90 0.57
N MET A 336 -13.85 -4.24 -0.73
CA MET A 336 -12.65 -4.74 -1.41
C MET A 336 -12.12 -3.76 -2.45
N ARG A 337 -12.56 -2.51 -2.40
CA ARG A 337 -12.27 -1.53 -3.46
C ARG A 337 -10.82 -1.13 -3.53
N ASN A 338 -10.14 -1.04 -2.39
CA ASN A 338 -8.79 -0.50 -2.31
C ASN A 338 -7.69 -1.56 -2.41
N GLY A 339 -7.92 -2.81 -2.01
CA GLY A 339 -6.86 -3.81 -2.01
C GLY A 339 -7.32 -5.27 -1.94
N GLY A 340 -8.48 -5.53 -1.38
CA GLY A 340 -9.05 -6.87 -1.25
C GLY A 340 -8.69 -7.58 0.05
N ASP A 341 -7.45 -8.01 0.24
CA ASP A 341 -6.98 -8.73 1.44
C ASP A 341 -5.68 -8.13 1.95
N ASN A 342 -5.77 -7.33 3.02
CA ASN A 342 -4.60 -6.68 3.61
C ASN A 342 -3.60 -7.71 4.18
N MET A 343 -4.07 -8.81 4.78
CA MET A 343 -3.17 -9.83 5.34
C MET A 343 -2.32 -10.49 4.25
N ALA A 344 -2.92 -10.77 3.08
CA ALA A 344 -2.19 -11.31 1.93
C ALA A 344 -1.16 -10.31 1.37
N MET A 345 -1.39 -9.00 1.55
CA MET A 345 -0.46 -7.95 1.14
C MET A 345 0.64 -7.73 2.19
N TYR A 346 0.33 -7.76 3.48
CA TYR A 346 1.28 -7.51 4.57
C TYR A 346 2.47 -8.48 4.59
N VAL A 347 2.31 -9.72 4.12
CA VAL A 347 3.40 -10.70 4.10
C VAL A 347 4.58 -10.28 3.22
N HIS A 348 4.36 -9.34 2.31
CA HIS A 348 5.40 -8.79 1.44
C HIS A 348 6.18 -7.63 2.07
N PHE A 349 5.70 -7.04 3.16
CA PHE A 349 6.45 -6.07 3.92
C PHE A 349 7.55 -6.74 4.77
N HIS A 350 8.70 -6.08 4.89
CA HIS A 350 9.72 -6.43 5.87
C HIS A 350 9.32 -5.99 7.28
N VAL A 351 8.64 -4.85 7.36
CA VAL A 351 8.02 -4.30 8.57
C VAL A 351 6.57 -3.99 8.22
N PRO A 352 5.64 -4.93 8.38
CA PRO A 352 4.22 -4.67 8.12
C PRO A 352 3.68 -3.52 8.97
N GLY A 353 2.83 -2.68 8.39
CA GLY A 353 2.25 -1.53 9.07
C GLY A 353 0.77 -1.34 8.79
N ILE A 354 0.16 -0.52 9.63
CA ILE A 354 -1.22 -0.03 9.52
C ILE A 354 -1.25 1.48 9.75
N ASP A 355 -2.37 2.11 9.38
CA ASP A 355 -2.71 3.46 9.75
C ASP A 355 -3.87 3.48 10.76
N MET A 356 -3.66 4.11 11.91
CA MET A 356 -4.63 4.25 12.99
C MET A 356 -5.21 5.67 13.02
N LEU A 357 -6.07 5.96 12.05
CA LEU A 357 -6.69 7.28 11.88
C LEU A 357 -7.70 7.62 12.98
N PHE A 358 -7.82 8.94 13.25
CA PHE A 358 -8.93 9.59 13.93
C PHE A 358 -9.13 9.24 15.41
N ASN A 359 -8.13 8.76 16.15
CA ASN A 359 -8.29 8.37 17.56
C ASN A 359 -9.63 7.61 17.83
N GLN A 360 -10.06 6.79 16.85
CA GLN A 360 -11.40 6.18 16.81
C GLN A 360 -11.50 4.92 17.65
N TRP A 361 -10.87 4.86 18.79
CA TRP A 361 -11.16 3.79 19.68
C TRP A 361 -12.38 4.11 20.58
N ASN A 362 -13.53 3.80 20.06
CA ASN A 362 -14.78 3.81 20.80
C ASN A 362 -15.32 2.39 20.90
N GLU A 363 -15.12 1.75 22.03
CA GLU A 363 -15.53 0.37 22.30
C GLU A 363 -17.03 0.15 22.16
N SER A 364 -17.83 1.19 22.23
CA SER A 364 -19.29 1.13 22.01
C SER A 364 -19.69 1.20 20.55
N SER A 365 -18.76 1.50 19.64
CA SER A 365 -19.03 1.61 18.20
C SER A 365 -18.76 0.29 17.48
N PRO A 366 -19.70 -0.24 16.69
CA PRO A 366 -19.41 -1.36 15.79
C PRO A 366 -18.25 -1.07 14.84
N GLY A 367 -18.05 0.17 14.40
CA GLY A 367 -16.93 0.60 13.57
C GLY A 367 -15.58 0.41 14.25
N ALA A 368 -15.48 0.64 15.56
CA ALA A 368 -14.26 0.40 16.31
C ALA A 368 -13.85 -1.08 16.28
N GLN A 369 -14.81 -2.00 16.39
CA GLN A 369 -14.52 -3.44 16.34
C GLN A 369 -14.09 -3.92 14.97
N PHE A 370 -14.74 -3.45 13.91
CA PHE A 370 -14.50 -3.90 12.54
C PHE A 370 -13.51 -3.01 11.76
N GLY A 371 -13.20 -1.83 12.26
CA GLY A 371 -12.15 -0.96 11.75
C GLY A 371 -10.84 -1.19 12.50
N ASN A 372 -10.60 -0.39 13.50
CA ASN A 372 -9.30 -0.27 14.17
C ASN A 372 -8.83 -1.55 14.89
N ILE A 373 -9.72 -2.22 15.65
CA ILE A 373 -9.34 -3.46 16.35
C ILE A 373 -8.96 -4.55 15.36
N ARG A 374 -9.71 -4.70 14.28
CA ARG A 374 -9.42 -5.65 13.24
C ARG A 374 -8.07 -5.36 12.58
N SER A 375 -7.80 -4.11 12.21
CA SER A 375 -6.55 -3.72 11.54
C SER A 375 -5.33 -4.13 12.36
N VAL A 376 -5.29 -3.81 13.65
CA VAL A 376 -4.17 -4.18 14.53
C VAL A 376 -4.02 -5.70 14.67
N LYS A 377 -5.15 -6.43 14.73
CA LYS A 377 -5.11 -7.91 14.82
C LYS A 377 -4.70 -8.56 13.49
N GLU A 378 -5.13 -8.05 12.36
CA GLU A 378 -4.69 -8.51 11.04
C GLU A 378 -3.18 -8.28 10.86
N LEU A 379 -2.70 -7.07 11.18
CA LEU A 379 -1.27 -6.76 11.20
C LEU A 379 -0.48 -7.76 12.04
N SER A 380 -0.87 -7.92 13.30
CA SER A 380 -0.16 -8.80 14.24
C SER A 380 -0.20 -10.25 13.78
N SER A 381 -1.33 -10.72 13.25
CA SER A 381 -1.49 -12.08 12.75
C SER A 381 -0.61 -12.34 11.53
N ALA A 382 -0.67 -11.47 10.51
CA ALA A 382 0.13 -11.61 9.30
C ALA A 382 1.63 -11.54 9.61
N ALA A 383 2.06 -10.57 10.42
CA ALA A 383 3.45 -10.42 10.82
C ALA A 383 3.98 -11.66 11.56
N ASN A 384 3.23 -12.18 12.54
CA ASN A 384 3.63 -13.36 13.31
C ASN A 384 3.74 -14.61 12.42
N GLN A 385 2.77 -14.81 11.51
CA GLN A 385 2.80 -15.93 10.56
C GLN A 385 3.96 -15.83 9.56
N ALA A 386 4.30 -14.62 9.16
CA ALA A 386 5.43 -14.36 8.25
C ALA A 386 6.79 -14.27 8.96
N GLY A 387 6.85 -14.47 10.29
CA GLY A 387 8.09 -14.36 11.09
C GLY A 387 8.65 -12.93 11.14
N ARG A 388 7.79 -11.90 11.03
CA ARG A 388 8.19 -10.49 11.11
C ARG A 388 8.10 -10.02 12.56
N ASN A 389 9.23 -9.56 13.10
CA ASN A 389 9.34 -9.14 14.50
C ASN A 389 8.90 -7.69 14.74
N ARG A 390 8.97 -6.83 13.70
CA ARG A 390 8.57 -5.43 13.78
C ARG A 390 7.21 -5.22 13.13
N LYS A 391 6.36 -4.41 13.79
CA LYS A 391 4.99 -4.10 13.38
C LYS A 391 4.78 -2.61 13.60
N LEU A 392 4.60 -1.89 12.51
CA LEU A 392 4.46 -0.44 12.51
C LEU A 392 2.98 -0.05 12.67
N SER A 393 2.72 1.05 13.36
CA SER A 393 1.48 1.80 13.26
C SER A 393 1.79 3.25 12.97
N GLU A 394 1.29 3.78 11.86
CA GLU A 394 1.04 5.20 11.72
C GLU A 394 -0.11 5.52 12.65
N THR A 395 0.06 6.53 13.53
CA THR A 395 -0.89 6.71 14.61
C THR A 395 -1.18 8.18 14.85
N TYR A 396 -2.39 8.46 15.31
CA TYR A 396 -2.93 9.77 15.65
C TYR A 396 -3.34 10.67 14.48
N GLY A 397 -3.13 10.27 13.23
CA GLY A 397 -3.51 11.04 12.05
C GLY A 397 -4.97 11.45 12.04
N GLY A 398 -5.27 12.71 11.64
CA GLY A 398 -6.64 13.23 11.57
C GLY A 398 -7.39 13.34 12.90
N SER A 399 -6.72 13.15 14.04
CA SER A 399 -7.36 13.16 15.35
C SER A 399 -7.75 14.56 15.85
N GLY A 400 -7.29 15.62 15.17
CA GLY A 400 -7.62 17.00 15.50
C GLY A 400 -6.64 17.66 16.48
N TRP A 401 -6.80 18.98 16.68
CA TRP A 401 -5.97 19.79 17.57
C TRP A 401 -6.31 19.63 19.05
N ASP A 402 -7.41 18.98 19.36
CA ASP A 402 -7.92 18.72 20.70
C ASP A 402 -7.52 17.34 21.25
N LEU A 403 -6.74 16.55 20.50
CA LEU A 403 -6.20 15.28 20.97
C LEU A 403 -5.31 15.50 22.20
N THR A 404 -5.68 14.87 23.32
CA THR A 404 -4.96 14.99 24.58
C THR A 404 -3.88 13.92 24.73
N PHE A 405 -2.85 14.19 25.55
CA PHE A 405 -1.82 13.17 25.89
C PHE A 405 -2.42 11.93 26.55
N THR A 406 -3.52 12.08 27.31
CA THR A 406 -4.23 10.93 27.91
C THR A 406 -4.82 10.03 26.83
N GLU A 407 -5.41 10.60 25.80
CA GLU A 407 -5.96 9.85 24.66
C GLU A 407 -4.87 9.22 23.81
N MET A 408 -3.79 9.96 23.53
CA MET A 408 -2.62 9.41 22.83
C MET A 408 -2.04 8.22 23.59
N LYS A 409 -1.85 8.35 24.91
CA LYS A 409 -1.33 7.24 25.73
C LYS A 409 -2.28 6.06 25.71
N ARG A 410 -3.58 6.27 25.86
CA ARG A 410 -4.59 5.21 25.82
C ARG A 410 -4.56 4.46 24.51
N ASN A 411 -4.51 5.17 23.39
CA ASN A 411 -4.44 4.57 22.06
C ASN A 411 -3.14 3.78 21.86
N GLY A 412 -2.00 4.40 22.17
CA GLY A 412 -0.70 3.76 22.04
C GLY A 412 -0.54 2.52 22.94
N ASP A 413 -0.97 2.57 24.21
CA ASP A 413 -0.93 1.43 25.13
C ASP A 413 -1.77 0.26 24.59
N TRP A 414 -2.93 0.57 24.00
CA TRP A 414 -3.80 -0.43 23.40
C TRP A 414 -3.17 -1.07 22.15
N GLU A 415 -2.56 -0.28 21.27
CA GLU A 415 -1.85 -0.78 20.10
C GLU A 415 -0.68 -1.68 20.50
N TYR A 416 0.14 -1.26 21.50
CA TYR A 416 1.22 -2.09 22.06
C TYR A 416 0.70 -3.41 22.64
N ALA A 417 -0.41 -3.36 23.40
CA ALA A 417 -1.00 -4.56 23.96
C ALA A 417 -1.49 -5.55 22.89
N LEU A 418 -1.85 -5.07 21.72
CA LEU A 418 -2.27 -5.89 20.56
C LEU A 418 -1.11 -6.30 19.64
N GLY A 419 0.11 -5.82 19.90
CA GLY A 419 1.32 -6.32 19.25
C GLY A 419 2.08 -5.35 18.35
N VAL A 420 1.61 -4.10 18.18
CA VAL A 420 2.41 -3.03 17.57
C VAL A 420 3.67 -2.80 18.41
N ASN A 421 4.80 -2.53 17.78
CA ASN A 421 6.07 -2.28 18.47
C ASN A 421 6.99 -1.28 17.73
N LEU A 422 6.46 -0.56 16.76
CA LEU A 422 7.08 0.57 16.10
C LEU A 422 6.00 1.62 15.85
N MET A 423 6.05 2.72 16.60
CA MET A 423 5.11 3.83 16.44
C MET A 423 5.66 4.85 15.44
N ASN A 424 4.82 5.19 14.48
CA ASN A 424 5.05 6.26 13.53
C ASN A 424 4.01 7.36 13.81
N GLN A 425 4.40 8.41 14.48
CA GLN A 425 3.47 9.48 14.82
C GLN A 425 3.21 10.38 13.60
N HIS A 426 1.96 10.57 13.32
CA HIS A 426 1.45 11.46 12.29
C HIS A 426 1.03 12.79 12.95
N LEU A 427 1.70 13.93 12.75
CA LEU A 427 2.85 14.31 11.96
C LEU A 427 3.82 15.16 12.80
N THR A 428 5.03 15.46 12.31
CA THR A 428 5.88 16.56 12.81
C THR A 428 6.16 17.52 11.65
N PHE A 429 5.45 18.64 11.60
CA PHE A 429 5.55 19.62 10.53
C PHE A 429 6.85 20.41 10.61
N TYR A 430 7.55 20.56 9.48
CA TYR A 430 8.68 21.47 9.35
C TYR A 430 8.24 22.93 9.59
N THR A 431 7.02 23.29 9.15
CA THR A 431 6.43 24.59 9.41
C THR A 431 4.91 24.55 9.44
N MET A 432 4.29 25.33 10.34
CA MET A 432 2.85 25.56 10.36
C MET A 432 2.44 26.90 9.76
N ALA A 433 3.34 27.55 9.01
CA ALA A 433 3.04 28.85 8.42
C ALA A 433 1.90 28.76 7.39
N GLY A 434 0.95 29.68 7.47
CA GLY A 434 -0.16 29.80 6.52
C GLY A 434 -1.11 28.60 6.52
N ALA A 435 -1.46 28.11 5.33
CA ALA A 435 -2.41 27.01 5.15
C ALA A 435 -1.86 25.63 5.55
N ARG A 436 -0.54 25.48 5.78
CA ARG A 436 0.10 24.22 6.13
C ARG A 436 -0.43 23.60 7.41
N LYS A 437 -0.88 24.43 8.35
CA LYS A 437 -1.50 23.99 9.61
C LYS A 437 -2.85 23.26 9.46
N TYR A 438 -3.44 23.27 8.27
CA TYR A 438 -4.72 22.58 8.02
C TYR A 438 -4.55 21.14 7.53
N ASP A 439 -3.30 20.70 7.32
CA ASP A 439 -3.03 19.36 6.84
C ASP A 439 -3.06 18.35 7.99
N TYR A 440 -4.15 17.64 8.13
CA TYR A 440 -4.37 16.50 9.03
C TYR A 440 -3.71 16.61 10.43
N PRO A 441 -4.20 17.49 11.32
CA PRO A 441 -3.65 17.62 12.67
C PRO A 441 -3.85 16.33 13.49
N PRO A 442 -3.06 16.11 14.56
CA PRO A 442 -2.16 17.07 15.20
C PRO A 442 -0.76 17.12 14.57
N THR A 443 0.05 18.09 15.03
CA THR A 443 1.50 18.05 14.90
C THR A 443 2.15 18.00 16.27
N PHE A 444 3.25 17.25 16.42
CA PHE A 444 3.87 17.01 17.73
C PHE A 444 4.77 18.14 18.21
N ASP A 445 5.06 19.12 17.38
CA ASP A 445 5.81 20.31 17.74
C ASP A 445 5.09 21.21 18.78
N TYR A 446 3.80 20.97 18.99
CA TYR A 446 2.92 21.84 19.78
C TYR A 446 2.15 21.10 20.86
N HIS A 447 2.44 19.82 21.08
CA HIS A 447 1.85 19.01 22.14
C HIS A 447 2.82 18.70 23.27
#